data_85bea15155e44859b67f25428be25e91
#
_entry.id   85bea15155e44859b67f25428be25e91
#
_cell.length_a   1.000
_cell.length_b   1.000
_cell.length_c   1.000
_cell.angle_alpha   90.00
_cell.angle_beta   90.00
_cell.angle_gamma   90.00
#
_symmetry.space_group_name_H-M   'P 1'
#
loop_
_entity.id
_entity.type
_entity.pdbx_description
1 polymer ?
#
loop_
_entity_poly.entity_id
_entity_poly.type
_entity_poly.pdbx_seq_one_letter_code
_entity_poly.pdbx_strand_id
1 'polypeptide(L)'
;MALLASLFFPACANTGVGGLAPARYLDPHTIIRPKTPDTALAAPAGFAPKPDIETPLYKALPATLFADLRELAACEKRAYTQAAFPHRPQADYVVRSAVLNVPDLVTAQVLAGPGKASAWLVLWWRSVYGRSDLGVNRQRLRAWLASLAATVAHTK
;
A
#
# COMPACT_ATOMS: atom_id res chain seq x y z
N MET A 1 -6.76 -7.20 27.16
CA MET A 1 -6.15 -6.05 26.48
C MET A 1 -6.89 -5.60 25.21
N ALA A 2 -7.52 -6.51 24.45
CA ALA A 2 -8.28 -6.12 23.24
C ALA A 2 -9.50 -5.22 23.52
N LEU A 3 -10.20 -5.38 24.64
CA LEU A 3 -11.38 -4.57 24.98
C LEU A 3 -11.09 -3.11 25.29
N LEU A 4 -9.92 -2.78 25.84
CA LEU A 4 -9.52 -1.40 26.13
C LEU A 4 -9.10 -0.63 24.88
N ALA A 5 -8.51 -1.32 23.89
CA ALA A 5 -8.14 -0.72 22.62
C ALA A 5 -9.38 -0.32 21.78
N SER A 6 -10.49 -1.04 21.90
CA SER A 6 -11.72 -0.76 21.14
C SER A 6 -12.46 0.51 21.59
N LEU A 7 -12.25 0.95 22.85
CA LEU A 7 -12.87 2.19 23.36
C LEU A 7 -12.20 3.44 22.79
N PHE A 8 -10.88 3.41 22.53
CA PHE A 8 -10.12 4.54 22.00
C PHE A 8 -9.88 4.45 20.50
N PHE A 9 -9.95 3.23 19.93
CA PHE A 9 -9.67 2.96 18.54
C PHE A 9 -10.74 2.03 17.96
N PRO A 10 -11.92 2.55 17.61
CA PRO A 10 -13.08 1.73 17.24
C PRO A 10 -12.83 0.80 16.05
N ALA A 11 -11.94 1.16 15.10
CA ALA A 11 -11.62 0.27 13.99
C ALA A 11 -10.77 -0.95 14.41
N CYS A 12 -10.13 -0.94 15.59
CA CYS A 12 -9.37 -2.10 16.10
C CYS A 12 -10.30 -3.25 16.58
N ALA A 13 -11.56 -2.96 16.85
CA ALA A 13 -12.55 -3.97 17.23
C ALA A 13 -13.10 -4.75 16.03
N ASN A 14 -12.85 -4.26 14.82
CA ASN A 14 -13.39 -4.84 13.58
C ASN A 14 -12.37 -5.78 12.92
N THR A 15 -12.88 -6.60 11.99
CA THR A 15 -12.07 -7.48 11.13
C THR A 15 -12.07 -6.97 9.69
N GLY A 16 -11.10 -7.41 8.91
CA GLY A 16 -11.03 -7.04 7.51
C GLY A 16 -10.98 -5.53 7.31
N VAL A 17 -11.89 -5.00 6.52
CA VAL A 17 -12.04 -3.57 6.22
C VAL A 17 -13.03 -2.86 7.16
N GLY A 18 -13.60 -3.57 8.11
CA GLY A 18 -14.62 -3.03 9.01
C GLY A 18 -14.12 -1.86 9.86
N GLY A 19 -15.01 -0.92 10.17
CA GLY A 19 -14.73 0.26 10.97
C GLY A 19 -13.96 1.37 10.26
N LEU A 20 -13.77 1.27 8.94
CA LEU A 20 -13.08 2.25 8.12
C LEU A 20 -14.02 2.88 7.09
N ALA A 21 -13.73 4.12 6.71
CA ALA A 21 -14.45 4.78 5.64
C ALA A 21 -14.21 4.05 4.31
N PRO A 22 -15.21 4.01 3.41
CA PRO A 22 -15.03 3.44 2.07
C PRO A 22 -13.87 4.11 1.32
N ALA A 23 -13.05 3.29 0.68
CA ALA A 23 -11.98 3.80 -0.17
C ALA A 23 -12.53 4.53 -1.39
N ARG A 24 -11.80 5.57 -1.81
CA ARG A 24 -12.06 6.31 -3.05
C ARG A 24 -10.79 6.37 -3.86
N TYR A 25 -10.92 6.44 -5.17
CA TYR A 25 -9.76 6.67 -6.02
C TYR A 25 -8.96 7.89 -5.53
N LEU A 26 -7.67 7.70 -5.40
CA LEU A 26 -6.72 8.73 -5.02
C LEU A 26 -5.75 8.98 -6.18
N ASP A 27 -5.69 10.22 -6.67
CA ASP A 27 -4.61 10.59 -7.56
C ASP A 27 -3.29 10.65 -6.77
N PRO A 28 -2.30 9.84 -7.10
CA PRO A 28 -1.05 9.76 -6.33
C PRO A 28 -0.25 11.06 -6.35
N HIS A 29 -0.44 11.93 -7.35
CA HIS A 29 0.19 13.25 -7.41
C HIS A 29 -0.43 14.26 -6.42
N THR A 30 -1.60 13.94 -5.86
CA THR A 30 -2.27 14.78 -4.84
C THR A 30 -2.00 14.32 -3.41
N ILE A 31 -1.11 13.34 -3.20
CA ILE A 31 -0.75 12.85 -1.88
C ILE A 31 -0.13 14.00 -1.07
N ILE A 32 -0.77 14.32 0.05
CA ILE A 32 -0.24 15.22 1.07
C ILE A 32 0.27 14.36 2.21
N ARG A 33 1.58 14.35 2.38
CA ARG A 33 2.20 13.58 3.48
C ARG A 33 2.03 14.31 4.79
N PRO A 34 1.49 13.67 5.83
CA PRO A 34 1.48 14.24 7.17
C PRO A 34 2.92 14.41 7.68
N LYS A 35 3.11 15.33 8.62
CA LYS A 35 4.41 15.53 9.28
C LYS A 35 4.77 14.40 10.26
N THR A 36 3.81 13.53 10.56
CA THR A 36 4.00 12.38 11.44
C THR A 36 4.75 11.24 10.73
N PRO A 37 5.66 10.54 11.42
CA PRO A 37 6.48 9.49 10.81
C PRO A 37 5.76 8.14 10.64
N ASP A 38 4.44 8.12 10.70
CA ASP A 38 3.58 6.93 10.60
C ASP A 38 3.13 6.62 9.16
N THR A 39 3.81 7.21 8.19
CA THR A 39 3.57 6.96 6.76
C THR A 39 4.84 6.55 6.04
N ALA A 40 4.70 5.77 4.98
CA ALA A 40 5.78 5.45 4.07
C ALA A 40 5.29 5.52 2.62
N LEU A 41 6.07 6.18 1.76
CA LEU A 41 5.79 6.30 0.34
C LEU A 41 6.92 5.66 -0.47
N ALA A 42 6.56 4.74 -1.36
CA ALA A 42 7.43 4.30 -2.42
C ALA A 42 6.88 4.80 -3.76
N ALA A 43 7.74 5.39 -4.57
CA ALA A 43 7.38 5.92 -5.87
C ALA A 43 8.64 6.06 -6.75
N PRO A 44 8.50 6.29 -8.06
CA PRO A 44 9.64 6.51 -8.95
C PRO A 44 10.54 7.67 -8.50
N ALA A 45 11.80 7.63 -8.92
CA ALA A 45 12.70 8.76 -8.75
C ALA A 45 12.09 10.05 -9.36
N GLY A 46 12.25 11.16 -8.65
CA GLY A 46 11.68 12.45 -9.07
C GLY A 46 10.17 12.61 -8.85
N PHE A 47 9.52 11.63 -8.22
CA PHE A 47 8.10 11.72 -7.88
C PHE A 47 7.83 12.81 -6.82
N ALA A 48 6.71 13.50 -6.95
CA ALA A 48 6.24 14.47 -5.95
C ALA A 48 4.91 13.98 -5.35
N PRO A 49 4.82 13.87 -4.01
CA PRO A 49 5.83 14.21 -2.99
C PRO A 49 7.03 13.23 -2.98
N LYS A 50 8.18 13.70 -2.48
CA LYS A 50 9.41 12.89 -2.41
C LYS A 50 9.17 11.55 -1.71
N PRO A 51 9.50 10.41 -2.33
CA PRO A 51 9.35 9.10 -1.73
C PRO A 51 10.40 8.81 -0.66
N ASP A 52 10.06 7.89 0.25
CA ASP A 52 11.00 7.30 1.22
C ASP A 52 11.82 6.18 0.60
N ILE A 53 11.25 5.53 -0.43
CA ILE A 53 11.86 4.43 -1.17
C ILE A 53 11.60 4.68 -2.66
N GLU A 54 12.64 4.66 -3.47
CA GLU A 54 12.49 4.75 -4.91
C GLU A 54 12.10 3.39 -5.49
N THR A 55 11.05 3.36 -6.31
CA THR A 55 10.66 2.16 -7.05
C THR A 55 11.38 2.09 -8.39
N PRO A 56 11.81 0.89 -8.81
CA PRO A 56 12.41 0.73 -10.13
C PRO A 56 11.37 0.87 -11.25
N LEU A 57 11.85 1.05 -12.47
CA LEU A 57 11.04 0.83 -13.65
C LEU A 57 10.86 -0.67 -13.87
N TYR A 58 9.64 -1.16 -13.76
CA TYR A 58 9.31 -2.55 -14.02
C TYR A 58 9.18 -2.80 -15.53
N LYS A 59 9.84 -3.85 -16.03
CA LYS A 59 9.72 -4.31 -17.42
C LYS A 59 8.50 -5.22 -17.56
N ALA A 60 7.33 -4.66 -17.38
CA ALA A 60 6.06 -5.36 -17.46
C ALA A 60 4.96 -4.42 -17.97
N LEU A 61 3.93 -4.97 -18.60
CA LEU A 61 2.73 -4.19 -18.92
C LEU A 61 2.09 -3.69 -17.62
N PRO A 62 1.52 -2.48 -17.59
CA PRO A 62 0.82 -1.97 -16.39
C PRO A 62 -0.26 -2.94 -15.87
N ALA A 63 -1.01 -3.57 -16.76
CA ALA A 63 -2.04 -4.54 -16.37
C ALA A 63 -1.44 -5.80 -15.71
N THR A 64 -0.31 -6.29 -16.21
CA THR A 64 0.40 -7.45 -15.63
C THR A 64 0.93 -7.10 -14.26
N LEU A 65 1.66 -5.98 -14.13
CA LEU A 65 2.18 -5.53 -12.84
C LEU A 65 1.07 -5.32 -11.80
N PHE A 66 -0.08 -4.81 -12.26
CA PHE A 66 -1.25 -4.63 -11.38
C PHE A 66 -1.87 -5.96 -10.94
N ALA A 67 -1.90 -6.95 -11.81
CA ALA A 67 -2.36 -8.30 -11.47
C ALA A 67 -1.42 -8.96 -10.45
N ASP A 68 -0.10 -8.92 -10.68
CA ASP A 68 0.93 -9.44 -9.78
C ASP A 68 0.86 -8.79 -8.39
N LEU A 69 0.66 -7.47 -8.35
CA LEU A 69 0.48 -6.73 -7.10
C LEU A 69 -0.76 -7.18 -6.33
N ARG A 70 -1.87 -7.43 -7.01
CA ARG A 70 -3.11 -7.89 -6.37
C ARG A 70 -2.97 -9.32 -5.85
N GLU A 71 -2.27 -10.18 -6.57
CA GLU A 71 -1.97 -11.54 -6.13
C GLU A 71 -1.06 -11.54 -4.91
N LEU A 72 0.00 -10.74 -4.93
CA LEU A 72 0.85 -10.52 -3.77
C LEU A 72 0.04 -10.12 -2.53
N ALA A 73 -0.82 -9.09 -2.67
CA ALA A 73 -1.62 -8.60 -1.57
C ALA A 73 -2.62 -9.64 -1.04
N ALA A 74 -3.15 -10.51 -1.92
CA ALA A 74 -4.05 -11.60 -1.54
C ALA A 74 -3.33 -12.71 -0.74
N CYS A 75 -2.03 -12.89 -0.95
CA CYS A 75 -1.20 -13.84 -0.23
C CYS A 75 -0.70 -13.29 1.11
N GLU A 76 -0.74 -11.97 1.32
CA GLU A 76 -0.26 -11.35 2.53
C GLU A 76 -1.20 -11.57 3.72
N LYS A 77 -0.62 -12.03 4.83
CA LYS A 77 -1.38 -12.23 6.06
C LYS A 77 -1.96 -10.90 6.57
N ARG A 78 -3.24 -10.91 6.90
CA ARG A 78 -3.98 -9.76 7.44
C ARG A 78 -4.06 -8.56 6.50
N ALA A 79 -3.84 -8.76 5.21
CA ALA A 79 -4.14 -7.80 4.18
C ALA A 79 -5.52 -8.11 3.57
N TYR A 80 -6.33 -7.08 3.42
CA TYR A 80 -7.70 -7.19 2.92
C TYR A 80 -7.92 -6.13 1.86
N THR A 81 -8.39 -6.52 0.69
CA THR A 81 -8.75 -5.56 -0.36
C THR A 81 -9.94 -4.72 0.10
N GLN A 82 -9.76 -3.41 0.15
CA GLN A 82 -10.82 -2.45 0.47
C GLN A 82 -11.55 -1.98 -0.79
N ALA A 83 -10.79 -1.68 -1.84
CA ALA A 83 -11.33 -1.31 -3.15
C ALA A 83 -10.33 -1.64 -4.26
N ALA A 84 -10.83 -1.74 -5.49
CA ALA A 84 -10.01 -1.83 -6.69
C ALA A 84 -10.63 -0.99 -7.80
N PHE A 85 -9.78 -0.27 -8.54
CA PHE A 85 -10.15 0.63 -9.63
C PHE A 85 -9.42 0.20 -10.91
N PRO A 86 -9.87 -0.87 -11.61
CA PRO A 86 -9.12 -1.50 -12.69
C PRO A 86 -8.87 -0.58 -13.89
N HIS A 87 -9.79 0.37 -14.16
CA HIS A 87 -9.63 1.34 -15.25
C HIS A 87 -8.56 2.42 -14.96
N ARG A 88 -8.15 2.54 -13.69
CA ARG A 88 -7.06 3.40 -13.21
C ARG A 88 -6.19 2.57 -12.29
N PRO A 89 -5.38 1.62 -12.79
CA PRO A 89 -4.81 0.48 -12.05
C PRO A 89 -4.40 0.81 -10.61
N GLN A 90 -5.38 0.96 -9.73
CA GLN A 90 -5.22 1.27 -8.31
C GLN A 90 -6.03 0.28 -7.48
N ALA A 91 -5.45 -0.14 -6.38
CA ALA A 91 -6.15 -0.90 -5.35
C ALA A 91 -5.78 -0.37 -3.97
N ASP A 92 -6.77 -0.38 -3.08
CA ASP A 92 -6.61 -0.01 -1.69
C ASP A 92 -6.75 -1.24 -0.81
N TYR A 93 -5.86 -1.35 0.17
CA TYR A 93 -5.82 -2.47 1.11
C TYR A 93 -5.83 -1.97 2.54
N VAL A 94 -6.37 -2.79 3.42
CA VAL A 94 -6.25 -2.66 4.87
C VAL A 94 -5.32 -3.75 5.35
N VAL A 95 -4.23 -3.38 6.00
CA VAL A 95 -3.31 -4.33 6.63
C VAL A 95 -3.40 -4.15 8.14
N ARG A 96 -3.71 -5.25 8.86
CA ARG A 96 -3.90 -5.20 10.31
C ARG A 96 -2.72 -5.72 11.07
N SER A 97 -2.33 -5.03 12.14
CA SER A 97 -1.26 -5.51 13.03
C SER A 97 -1.65 -6.80 13.75
N ALA A 98 -0.65 -7.64 14.06
CA ALA A 98 -0.88 -8.96 14.63
C ALA A 98 -1.40 -8.93 16.07
N VAL A 99 -0.96 -7.97 16.87
CA VAL A 99 -1.21 -7.95 18.32
C VAL A 99 -2.40 -7.06 18.66
N LEU A 100 -2.41 -5.83 18.16
CA LEU A 100 -3.43 -4.84 18.52
C LEU A 100 -4.54 -4.68 17.47
N ASN A 101 -4.43 -5.43 16.37
CA ASN A 101 -5.37 -5.36 15.24
C ASN A 101 -5.55 -3.93 14.67
N VAL A 102 -4.51 -3.08 14.83
CA VAL A 102 -4.50 -1.72 14.31
C VAL A 102 -4.49 -1.76 12.80
N PRO A 103 -5.42 -1.06 12.13
CA PRO A 103 -5.43 -0.99 10.68
C PRO A 103 -4.43 0.03 10.14
N ASP A 104 -3.71 -0.35 9.12
CA ASP A 104 -2.98 0.53 8.22
C ASP A 104 -3.68 0.52 6.86
N LEU A 105 -3.67 1.64 6.17
CA LEU A 105 -4.19 1.78 4.81
C LEU A 105 -3.03 1.76 3.82
N VAL A 106 -3.18 0.99 2.75
CA VAL A 106 -2.21 0.92 1.66
C VAL A 106 -2.91 1.26 0.36
N THR A 107 -2.51 2.35 -0.27
CA THR A 107 -2.92 2.67 -1.64
C THR A 107 -1.80 2.25 -2.58
N ALA A 108 -2.10 1.40 -3.54
CA ALA A 108 -1.17 0.91 -4.53
C ALA A 108 -1.65 1.27 -5.93
N GLN A 109 -0.84 1.98 -6.69
CA GLN A 109 -1.17 2.37 -8.07
C GLN A 109 -0.03 2.05 -9.02
N VAL A 110 -0.41 1.48 -10.17
CA VAL A 110 0.49 1.25 -11.29
C VAL A 110 0.29 2.38 -12.31
N LEU A 111 1.39 2.98 -12.72
CA LEU A 111 1.43 4.02 -13.75
C LEU A 111 2.13 3.47 -15.00
N ALA A 112 1.72 3.94 -16.17
CA ALA A 112 2.44 3.61 -17.39
C ALA A 112 3.87 4.17 -17.34
N GLY A 113 4.83 3.35 -17.71
CA GLY A 113 6.22 3.78 -17.87
C GLY A 113 6.51 4.30 -19.28
N PRO A 114 7.75 4.76 -19.53
CA PRO A 114 8.18 5.14 -20.87
C PRO A 114 8.28 3.90 -21.76
N GLY A 115 7.46 3.82 -22.78
CA GLY A 115 7.42 2.68 -23.70
C GLY A 115 6.27 1.69 -23.44
N LYS A 116 6.11 0.73 -24.37
CA LYS A 116 4.90 -0.10 -24.43
C LYS A 116 4.81 -1.17 -23.33
N ALA A 117 5.93 -1.63 -22.79
CA ALA A 117 5.98 -2.73 -21.82
C ALA A 117 6.79 -2.32 -20.60
N SER A 118 6.47 -1.19 -20.02
CA SER A 118 7.07 -0.73 -18.77
C SER A 118 6.05 -0.04 -17.89
N ALA A 119 6.25 -0.14 -16.58
CA ALA A 119 5.35 0.42 -15.59
C ALA A 119 6.11 0.95 -14.38
N TRP A 120 5.54 1.96 -13.75
CA TRP A 120 5.95 2.47 -12.46
C TRP A 120 4.96 2.02 -11.39
N LEU A 121 5.44 1.91 -10.16
CA LEU A 121 4.61 1.58 -9.01
C LEU A 121 4.70 2.70 -7.96
N VAL A 122 3.54 3.12 -7.47
CA VAL A 122 3.40 3.98 -6.30
C VAL A 122 2.70 3.20 -5.21
N LEU A 123 3.31 3.11 -4.03
CA LEU A 123 2.73 2.50 -2.83
C LEU A 123 2.74 3.54 -1.70
N TRP A 124 1.58 3.85 -1.18
CA TRP A 124 1.44 4.75 -0.05
C TRP A 124 0.85 4.02 1.15
N TRP A 125 1.67 3.82 2.17
CA TRP A 125 1.32 3.17 3.43
C TRP A 125 1.12 4.20 4.53
N ARG A 126 0.02 4.12 5.26
CA ARG A 126 -0.31 5.05 6.33
C ARG A 126 -1.07 4.35 7.46
N SER A 127 -0.71 4.64 8.69
CA SER A 127 -1.45 4.18 9.86
C SER A 127 -2.73 4.99 10.04
N VAL A 128 -3.80 4.33 10.44
CA VAL A 128 -5.07 5.00 10.79
C VAL A 128 -4.96 5.63 12.18
N TYR A 129 -4.21 4.99 13.07
CA TYR A 129 -4.02 5.44 14.44
C TYR A 129 -2.55 5.55 14.80
N GLY A 130 -2.25 6.51 15.68
CA GLY A 130 -0.91 6.73 16.18
C GLY A 130 -0.22 7.92 15.56
N ARG A 131 0.96 8.25 16.09
CA ARG A 131 1.83 9.33 15.59
C ARG A 131 3.17 8.82 15.09
N SER A 132 3.50 7.57 15.42
CA SER A 132 4.73 6.92 14.99
C SER A 132 4.52 5.42 14.95
N ASP A 133 4.96 4.80 13.89
CA ASP A 133 4.97 3.34 13.68
C ASP A 133 6.36 2.73 13.92
N LEU A 134 7.32 3.52 14.40
CA LEU A 134 8.72 3.13 14.60
C LEU A 134 9.37 2.59 13.31
N GLY A 135 8.91 3.02 12.13
CA GLY A 135 9.43 2.58 10.84
C GLY A 135 8.86 1.25 10.33
N VAL A 136 7.85 0.70 10.99
CA VAL A 136 7.21 -0.57 10.61
C VAL A 136 6.59 -0.47 9.22
N ASN A 137 5.91 0.64 8.88
CA ASN A 137 5.30 0.83 7.57
C ASN A 137 6.35 0.85 6.45
N ARG A 138 7.49 1.49 6.69
CA ARG A 138 8.61 1.48 5.74
C ARG A 138 9.19 0.08 5.57
N GLN A 139 9.30 -0.70 6.63
CA GLN A 139 9.79 -2.08 6.57
C GLN A 139 8.83 -2.99 5.80
N ARG A 140 7.52 -2.90 6.06
CA ARG A 140 6.49 -3.66 5.34
C ARG A 140 6.47 -3.31 3.85
N LEU A 141 6.61 -2.03 3.54
CA LEU A 141 6.66 -1.54 2.17
C LEU A 141 7.90 -2.11 1.43
N ARG A 142 9.07 -2.17 2.07
CA ARG A 142 10.25 -2.85 1.52
C ARG A 142 10.01 -4.34 1.26
N ALA A 143 9.35 -5.03 2.18
CA ALA A 143 9.02 -6.44 2.03
C ALA A 143 8.09 -6.69 0.82
N TRP A 144 7.06 -5.87 0.66
CA TRP A 144 6.16 -5.96 -0.49
C TRP A 144 6.89 -5.70 -1.81
N LEU A 145 7.74 -4.68 -1.87
CA LEU A 145 8.54 -4.39 -3.07
C LEU A 145 9.51 -5.53 -3.42
N ALA A 146 10.14 -6.15 -2.43
CA ALA A 146 11.03 -7.29 -2.63
C ALA A 146 10.27 -8.51 -3.17
N SER A 147 9.11 -8.82 -2.60
CA SER A 147 8.25 -9.92 -3.06
C SER A 147 7.75 -9.69 -4.49
N LEU A 148 7.32 -8.48 -4.80
CA LEU A 148 6.88 -8.12 -6.17
C LEU A 148 8.02 -8.22 -7.18
N ALA A 149 9.21 -7.76 -6.82
CA ALA A 149 10.38 -7.86 -7.68
C ALA A 149 10.73 -9.33 -8.01
N ALA A 150 10.61 -10.23 -7.02
CA ALA A 150 10.81 -11.65 -7.23
C ALA A 150 9.77 -12.23 -8.20
N THR A 151 8.47 -11.89 -8.03
CA THR A 151 7.40 -12.34 -8.92
C THR A 151 7.65 -11.89 -10.36
N VAL A 152 7.90 -10.59 -10.57
CA VAL A 152 8.16 -10.03 -11.92
C VAL A 152 9.41 -10.62 -12.58
N ALA A 153 10.42 -11.01 -11.80
CA ALA A 153 11.62 -11.66 -12.33
C ALA A 153 11.36 -13.09 -12.84
N HIS A 154 10.39 -13.79 -12.24
CA HIS A 154 10.04 -15.16 -12.63
C HIS A 154 9.05 -15.25 -13.79
N THR A 155 8.39 -14.17 -14.16
CA THR A 155 7.39 -14.12 -15.25
C THR A 155 8.02 -13.87 -16.63
N LYS A 156 9.35 -13.93 -16.76
CA LYS A 156 10.10 -13.76 -18.03
C LYS A 156 10.37 -15.06 -18.76
#